data_1a282de24c9276bcf4ed33ba840cbe3e
#
_entry.id   1a282de24c9276bcf4ed33ba840cbe3e
#
_cell.length_a   1.000
_cell.length_b   1.000
_cell.length_c   1.000
_cell.angle_alpha   90.00
_cell.angle_beta   90.00
_cell.angle_gamma   90.00
#
_symmetry.space_group_name_H-M   'P 1'
#
loop_
_entity.id
_entity.type
_entity.pdbx_description
1 polymer ?
#
loop_
_entity_poly.entity_id
_entity_poly.type
_entity_poly.pdbx_seq_one_letter_code
_entity_poly.pdbx_strand_id
1 'polypeptide(L)'
;LLLEGGPLPDLTWTPRYVEIDAPAETLPDLIEAAQKRWPEAVIAARLPLDTETGETAVDLVRRGVRVIHVTGNEVAMDDTGRYLPEAIRDVHGALVDRSLRDAVTLIVSGGIAAAEHVAKAIACGADLVALDFILFVAWGTSLWADRSPSPIEDTDFDAEWGAQRLVNLANAWRDQLLEVLGAMGMREVRRLRGEMGRTIWFETEDAAFKKRLGDSAPLASYPAAAREEAPEGDFRWPVWLLHTTQQMARTGSPPDGHVEYRIGDSDGGFDRLAFTFEMDRDPADVPTADPAGFDMSLPLNRRGDGRPAQRIAAPWYGAGMSYGSVGYPVMYARCRAAMEMGTLSSTGEGGYPDALNEFADHIITQVATGLFGVSEATLQRAPVLEIKYAQGAKPGLGGHLLGNKNTESVAQLREAVQGTSLFSPFPFHSVYSVEDHKKHVDWLKQTNPEAIISVKVSTPTDVDMVAVGSYYAGAHIIHLDGAYGGTGAAPEIAKKNIAMPIEYAVPKVHNFLVEEGIRDEVTLMASGGLRTAYDVAKAIALGADGAILGTAELVAIGCIRVAQCEKGLGCPFGITTTDPEHAKLVDAQESWRRIVNMYTGWLWQIAGILERYGMTSISELRGRSDLLLSLE
;
A
#
# COMPACT_ATOMS: atom_id res chain seq x y z
N LEU A 1 30.94 10.58 -25.15
CA LEU A 1 32.24 11.00 -24.66
C LEU A 1 32.03 11.71 -23.33
N LEU A 2 32.66 11.26 -22.27
CA LEU A 2 32.74 11.95 -20.99
C LEU A 2 34.07 12.69 -20.91
N LEU A 3 34.04 13.95 -20.50
CA LEU A 3 35.22 14.81 -20.32
C LEU A 3 35.28 15.26 -18.85
N GLU A 4 36.29 14.89 -18.14
CA GLU A 4 36.54 15.23 -16.74
C GLU A 4 37.46 16.43 -16.59
N GLY A 5 37.04 17.57 -17.14
CA GLY A 5 37.88 18.78 -17.19
C GLY A 5 39.06 18.67 -18.19
N GLY A 6 39.88 19.69 -18.27
CA GLY A 6 41.05 19.71 -19.13
C GLY A 6 40.78 20.07 -20.59
N PRO A 7 41.82 20.05 -21.46
CA PRO A 7 41.69 20.42 -22.87
C PRO A 7 40.89 19.40 -23.67
N LEU A 8 40.12 19.85 -24.67
CA LEU A 8 39.36 18.98 -25.54
C LEU A 8 40.27 18.01 -26.31
N PRO A 9 39.97 16.72 -26.35
CA PRO A 9 40.82 15.72 -27.01
C PRO A 9 40.78 15.84 -28.53
N ASP A 10 41.87 15.45 -29.15
CA ASP A 10 41.93 15.29 -30.60
C ASP A 10 41.40 13.88 -30.97
N LEU A 11 40.18 13.84 -31.51
CA LEU A 11 39.50 12.61 -31.89
C LEU A 11 39.58 12.37 -33.39
N THR A 12 39.75 11.11 -33.79
CA THR A 12 39.66 10.68 -35.21
C THR A 12 38.22 10.44 -35.66
N TRP A 13 37.23 10.63 -34.78
CA TRP A 13 35.80 10.46 -35.00
C TRP A 13 35.02 11.63 -34.36
N THR A 14 33.79 11.86 -34.79
CA THR A 14 32.92 12.92 -34.26
C THR A 14 31.94 12.29 -33.22
N PRO A 15 31.96 12.74 -31.95
CA PRO A 15 31.02 12.29 -30.97
C PRO A 15 29.60 12.79 -31.27
N ARG A 16 28.57 11.98 -31.00
CA ARG A 16 27.18 12.42 -31.06
C ARG A 16 26.68 13.01 -29.73
N TYR A 17 27.30 12.62 -28.64
CA TYR A 17 27.00 13.07 -27.30
C TYR A 17 28.30 13.29 -26.54
N VAL A 18 28.41 14.44 -25.90
CA VAL A 18 29.56 14.84 -25.08
C VAL A 18 29.04 15.33 -23.76
N GLU A 19 29.45 14.69 -22.70
CA GLU A 19 29.15 15.08 -21.33
C GLU A 19 30.40 15.69 -20.71
N ILE A 20 30.25 16.85 -20.07
CA ILE A 20 31.34 17.59 -19.47
C ILE A 20 31.13 17.64 -17.97
N ASP A 21 32.08 17.07 -17.23
CA ASP A 21 32.21 17.10 -15.79
C ASP A 21 33.39 17.99 -15.42
N ALA A 22 33.10 19.16 -14.92
CA ALA A 22 34.12 20.15 -14.58
C ALA A 22 33.62 21.08 -13.47
N PRO A 23 34.54 21.76 -12.72
CA PRO A 23 34.15 22.77 -11.75
C PRO A 23 33.26 23.85 -12.36
N ALA A 24 32.29 24.34 -11.60
CA ALA A 24 31.30 25.33 -12.05
C ALA A 24 31.92 26.56 -12.74
N GLU A 25 33.12 26.95 -12.28
CA GLU A 25 33.87 28.11 -12.80
C GLU A 25 34.39 27.88 -14.24
N THR A 26 34.79 26.67 -14.60
CA THR A 26 35.37 26.31 -15.91
C THR A 26 34.39 25.65 -16.85
N LEU A 27 33.29 25.11 -16.32
CA LEU A 27 32.30 24.37 -17.08
C LEU A 27 31.69 25.16 -18.24
N PRO A 28 31.30 26.45 -18.11
CA PRO A 28 30.75 27.22 -19.22
C PRO A 28 31.71 27.38 -20.41
N ASP A 29 33.00 27.62 -20.14
CA ASP A 29 34.00 27.79 -21.17
C ASP A 29 34.29 26.50 -21.95
N LEU A 30 34.31 25.36 -21.21
CA LEU A 30 34.48 24.04 -21.81
C LEU A 30 33.27 23.67 -22.68
N ILE A 31 32.06 24.01 -22.25
CA ILE A 31 30.84 23.80 -23.04
C ILE A 31 30.89 24.60 -24.35
N GLU A 32 31.24 25.89 -24.28
CA GLU A 32 31.36 26.73 -25.48
C GLU A 32 32.42 26.19 -26.44
N ALA A 33 33.57 25.75 -25.92
CA ALA A 33 34.63 25.15 -26.71
C ALA A 33 34.17 23.83 -27.37
N ALA A 34 33.45 22.98 -26.64
CA ALA A 34 32.91 21.71 -27.15
C ALA A 34 31.86 21.96 -28.24
N GLN A 35 30.96 22.92 -28.06
CA GLN A 35 29.95 23.30 -29.05
C GLN A 35 30.60 23.79 -30.35
N LYS A 36 31.67 24.56 -30.25
CA LYS A 36 32.45 25.01 -31.43
C LYS A 36 33.18 23.84 -32.09
N ARG A 37 33.73 22.92 -31.32
CA ARG A 37 34.50 21.78 -31.83
C ARG A 37 33.61 20.72 -32.48
N TRP A 38 32.42 20.46 -31.91
CA TRP A 38 31.48 19.43 -32.36
C TRP A 38 30.06 20.00 -32.48
N PRO A 39 29.78 20.83 -33.50
CA PRO A 39 28.50 21.55 -33.60
C PRO A 39 27.28 20.66 -33.78
N GLU A 40 27.45 19.41 -34.23
CA GLU A 40 26.38 18.44 -34.40
C GLU A 40 26.20 17.55 -33.15
N ALA A 41 27.07 17.65 -32.14
CA ALA A 41 26.98 16.87 -30.93
C ALA A 41 25.99 17.47 -29.93
N VAL A 42 25.28 16.62 -29.20
CA VAL A 42 24.55 17.04 -28.00
C VAL A 42 25.55 17.23 -26.87
N ILE A 43 25.66 18.45 -26.37
CA ILE A 43 26.54 18.77 -25.25
C ILE A 43 25.71 18.76 -23.96
N ALA A 44 26.13 17.95 -22.99
CA ALA A 44 25.55 17.83 -21.67
C ALA A 44 26.50 18.39 -20.61
N ALA A 45 25.94 19.05 -19.61
CA ALA A 45 26.66 19.50 -18.42
C ALA A 45 26.34 18.54 -17.28
N ARG A 46 27.37 17.96 -16.65
CA ARG A 46 27.25 17.16 -15.44
C ARG A 46 27.39 18.07 -14.22
N LEU A 47 26.45 17.94 -13.28
CA LEU A 47 26.39 18.74 -12.07
C LEU A 47 26.32 17.82 -10.84
N PRO A 48 27.07 18.14 -9.77
CA PRO A 48 26.93 17.44 -8.50
C PRO A 48 25.60 17.80 -7.81
N LEU A 49 25.26 17.05 -6.76
CA LEU A 49 24.16 17.38 -5.84
C LEU A 49 24.68 18.44 -4.84
N ASP A 50 24.38 19.71 -5.07
CA ASP A 50 24.66 20.75 -4.09
C ASP A 50 23.48 21.73 -3.98
N THR A 51 23.56 22.70 -3.10
CA THR A 51 22.48 23.67 -2.88
C THR A 51 22.35 24.68 -4.01
N GLU A 52 23.36 24.80 -4.87
CA GLU A 52 23.42 25.75 -5.99
C GLU A 52 23.06 25.09 -7.34
N THR A 53 22.91 23.76 -7.38
CA THR A 53 22.68 23.00 -8.61
C THR A 53 21.52 23.54 -9.43
N GLY A 54 20.43 23.98 -8.76
CA GLY A 54 19.26 24.57 -9.45
C GLY A 54 19.58 25.88 -10.18
N GLU A 55 20.29 26.81 -9.55
CA GLU A 55 20.66 28.09 -10.17
C GLU A 55 21.74 27.90 -11.22
N THR A 56 22.70 27.01 -10.99
CA THR A 56 23.72 26.63 -11.97
C THR A 56 23.08 26.06 -13.23
N ALA A 57 22.11 25.16 -13.08
CA ALA A 57 21.35 24.61 -14.21
C ALA A 57 20.63 25.70 -15.00
N VAL A 58 20.00 26.67 -14.34
CA VAL A 58 19.33 27.81 -14.97
C VAL A 58 20.32 28.67 -15.78
N ASP A 59 21.49 28.98 -15.22
CA ASP A 59 22.50 29.78 -15.93
C ASP A 59 23.01 29.04 -17.17
N LEU A 60 23.32 27.76 -17.05
CA LEU A 60 23.77 26.94 -18.18
C LEU A 60 22.71 26.83 -19.28
N VAL A 61 21.45 26.67 -18.92
CA VAL A 61 20.35 26.61 -19.92
C VAL A 61 20.20 27.95 -20.65
N ARG A 62 20.35 29.08 -19.96
CA ARG A 62 20.36 30.42 -20.58
C ARG A 62 21.53 30.61 -21.55
N ARG A 63 22.65 29.96 -21.29
CA ARG A 63 23.82 29.92 -22.19
C ARG A 63 23.68 28.93 -23.36
N GLY A 64 22.54 28.25 -23.46
CA GLY A 64 22.23 27.38 -24.58
C GLY A 64 22.49 25.89 -24.34
N VAL A 65 22.82 25.46 -23.12
CA VAL A 65 22.91 24.04 -22.77
C VAL A 65 21.50 23.44 -22.82
N ARG A 66 21.39 22.27 -23.44
CA ARG A 66 20.10 21.58 -23.62
C ARG A 66 19.98 20.28 -22.82
N VAL A 67 21.06 19.82 -22.24
CA VAL A 67 21.09 18.61 -21.41
C VAL A 67 21.84 18.88 -20.12
N ILE A 68 21.18 18.68 -19.00
CA ILE A 68 21.76 18.73 -17.65
C ILE A 68 21.72 17.32 -17.08
N HIS A 69 22.84 16.85 -16.53
CA HIS A 69 22.93 15.58 -15.84
C HIS A 69 23.31 15.82 -14.37
N VAL A 70 22.39 15.55 -13.47
CA VAL A 70 22.62 15.67 -12.02
C VAL A 70 23.00 14.29 -11.45
N THR A 71 24.10 14.24 -10.71
CA THR A 71 24.71 12.97 -10.25
C THR A 71 24.81 12.90 -8.75
N GLY A 72 24.27 11.83 -8.15
CA GLY A 72 24.51 11.44 -6.75
C GLY A 72 25.49 10.27 -6.67
N ASN A 73 25.86 9.89 -5.45
CA ASN A 73 26.65 8.70 -5.16
C ASN A 73 25.76 7.43 -5.20
N GLU A 74 26.32 6.25 -4.86
CA GLU A 74 25.63 4.96 -4.91
C GLU A 74 24.42 4.86 -3.96
N VAL A 75 24.32 5.74 -2.98
CA VAL A 75 23.18 5.83 -2.05
C VAL A 75 22.27 7.00 -2.34
N ALA A 76 22.37 7.59 -3.53
CA ALA A 76 21.57 8.72 -3.98
C ALA A 76 21.73 9.99 -3.11
N MET A 77 22.93 10.24 -2.61
CA MET A 77 23.27 11.40 -1.77
C MET A 77 24.51 12.10 -2.29
N ASP A 78 24.74 13.31 -1.80
CA ASP A 78 26.04 13.97 -1.87
C ASP A 78 26.86 13.73 -0.57
N ASP A 79 28.04 14.32 -0.52
CA ASP A 79 28.93 14.25 0.64
C ASP A 79 28.38 15.00 1.89
N THR A 80 27.39 15.86 1.71
CA THR A 80 26.69 16.60 2.79
C THR A 80 25.46 15.87 3.32
N GLY A 81 25.07 14.74 2.70
CA GLY A 81 23.89 13.98 3.02
C GLY A 81 22.61 14.47 2.31
N ARG A 82 22.73 15.37 1.31
CA ARG A 82 21.58 15.83 0.52
C ARG A 82 21.11 14.74 -0.43
N TYR A 83 19.81 14.53 -0.47
CA TYR A 83 19.19 13.45 -1.23
C TYR A 83 18.93 13.81 -2.68
N LEU A 84 19.20 12.90 -3.62
CA LEU A 84 18.96 13.09 -5.06
C LEU A 84 17.52 13.54 -5.41
N PRO A 85 16.44 12.97 -4.83
CA PRO A 85 15.09 13.46 -5.10
C PRO A 85 14.87 14.95 -4.78
N GLU A 86 15.50 15.47 -3.73
CA GLU A 86 15.43 16.89 -3.36
C GLU A 86 16.12 17.77 -4.40
N ALA A 87 17.32 17.37 -4.83
CA ALA A 87 18.06 18.09 -5.85
C ALA A 87 17.33 18.08 -7.21
N ILE A 88 16.71 16.96 -7.59
CA ILE A 88 15.90 16.89 -8.83
C ILE A 88 14.75 17.90 -8.75
N ARG A 89 14.03 17.96 -7.61
CA ARG A 89 12.94 18.90 -7.40
C ARG A 89 13.39 20.35 -7.49
N ASP A 90 14.52 20.69 -6.88
CA ASP A 90 15.04 22.04 -6.89
C ASP A 90 15.45 22.47 -8.29
N VAL A 91 16.17 21.63 -9.03
CA VAL A 91 16.52 21.89 -10.43
C VAL A 91 15.25 22.02 -11.28
N HIS A 92 14.30 21.09 -11.13
CA HIS A 92 13.04 21.14 -11.86
C HIS A 92 12.26 22.42 -11.55
N GLY A 93 12.09 22.75 -10.27
CA GLY A 93 11.39 23.96 -9.81
C GLY A 93 12.06 25.24 -10.30
N ALA A 94 13.39 25.35 -10.15
CA ALA A 94 14.15 26.50 -10.61
C ALA A 94 13.99 26.74 -12.13
N LEU A 95 13.94 25.68 -12.93
CA LEU A 95 13.71 25.76 -14.37
C LEU A 95 12.25 26.09 -14.72
N VAL A 96 11.28 25.56 -13.97
CA VAL A 96 9.84 25.86 -14.14
C VAL A 96 9.56 27.33 -13.85
N ASP A 97 10.03 27.84 -12.71
CA ASP A 97 9.83 29.23 -12.26
C ASP A 97 10.35 30.26 -13.28
N ARG A 98 11.36 29.86 -14.05
CA ARG A 98 11.97 30.71 -15.08
C ARG A 98 11.49 30.39 -16.49
N SER A 99 10.50 29.53 -16.66
CA SER A 99 9.94 29.08 -17.95
C SER A 99 11.00 28.46 -18.90
N LEU A 100 11.99 27.76 -18.32
CA LEU A 100 13.07 27.11 -19.05
C LEU A 100 12.95 25.59 -19.10
N ARG A 101 12.05 25.00 -18.31
CA ARG A 101 11.99 23.55 -18.12
C ARG A 101 11.78 22.74 -19.40
N ASP A 102 10.99 23.25 -20.33
CA ASP A 102 10.72 22.58 -21.62
C ASP A 102 11.84 22.72 -22.65
N ALA A 103 12.84 23.56 -22.37
CA ALA A 103 13.98 23.78 -23.24
C ALA A 103 15.17 22.84 -22.93
N VAL A 104 15.08 22.02 -21.87
CA VAL A 104 16.19 21.21 -21.36
C VAL A 104 15.75 19.78 -21.03
N THR A 105 16.64 18.84 -21.32
CA THR A 105 16.53 17.45 -20.85
C THR A 105 17.30 17.30 -19.55
N LEU A 106 16.62 16.88 -18.49
CA LEU A 106 17.22 16.61 -17.19
C LEU A 106 17.47 15.11 -17.03
N ILE A 107 18.75 14.73 -16.99
CA ILE A 107 19.22 13.38 -16.72
C ILE A 107 19.60 13.29 -15.25
N VAL A 108 19.37 12.15 -14.62
CA VAL A 108 19.79 11.90 -13.23
C VAL A 108 20.44 10.53 -13.10
N SER A 109 21.42 10.41 -12.19
CA SER A 109 22.08 9.15 -11.84
C SER A 109 22.51 9.14 -10.38
N GLY A 110 22.89 7.95 -9.91
CA GLY A 110 23.28 7.69 -8.52
C GLY A 110 22.17 7.08 -7.70
N GLY A 111 22.43 5.95 -7.07
CA GLY A 111 21.48 5.24 -6.19
C GLY A 111 20.26 4.64 -6.88
N ILE A 112 20.23 4.58 -8.21
CA ILE A 112 19.12 4.01 -8.99
C ILE A 112 19.29 2.49 -9.05
N ALA A 113 18.67 1.79 -8.11
CA ALA A 113 18.85 0.34 -7.91
C ALA A 113 17.59 -0.51 -8.19
N ALA A 114 16.44 0.13 -8.42
CA ALA A 114 15.17 -0.56 -8.65
C ALA A 114 14.28 0.21 -9.65
N ALA A 115 13.31 -0.47 -10.25
CA ALA A 115 12.42 0.13 -11.25
C ALA A 115 11.59 1.29 -10.67
N GLU A 116 11.17 1.19 -9.41
CA GLU A 116 10.44 2.25 -8.71
C GLU A 116 11.27 3.53 -8.53
N HIS A 117 12.60 3.41 -8.43
CA HIS A 117 13.46 4.60 -8.37
C HIS A 117 13.40 5.41 -9.66
N VAL A 118 13.26 4.74 -10.81
CA VAL A 118 13.07 5.40 -12.11
C VAL A 118 11.78 6.21 -12.12
N ALA A 119 10.66 5.59 -11.73
CA ALA A 119 9.36 6.27 -11.67
C ALA A 119 9.39 7.47 -10.70
N LYS A 120 10.00 7.30 -9.53
CA LYS A 120 10.14 8.34 -8.50
C LYS A 120 11.01 9.51 -9.00
N ALA A 121 12.15 9.22 -9.64
CA ALA A 121 13.02 10.25 -10.19
C ALA A 121 12.31 11.09 -11.28
N ILE A 122 11.53 10.44 -12.16
CA ILE A 122 10.74 11.13 -13.18
C ILE A 122 9.62 11.95 -12.54
N ALA A 123 8.92 11.43 -11.53
CA ALA A 123 7.90 12.18 -10.79
C ALA A 123 8.49 13.42 -10.10
N CYS A 124 9.73 13.36 -9.61
CA CYS A 124 10.45 14.51 -9.06
C CYS A 124 10.86 15.54 -10.11
N GLY A 125 10.83 15.20 -11.39
CA GLY A 125 11.10 16.16 -12.47
C GLY A 125 12.14 15.73 -13.50
N ALA A 126 12.80 14.57 -13.39
CA ALA A 126 13.72 14.07 -14.39
C ALA A 126 13.02 13.71 -15.71
N ASP A 127 13.74 13.78 -16.83
CA ASP A 127 13.31 13.24 -18.13
C ASP A 127 13.88 11.84 -18.36
N LEU A 128 15.12 11.61 -17.92
CA LEU A 128 15.87 10.37 -18.12
C LEU A 128 16.61 9.99 -16.84
N VAL A 129 16.85 8.69 -16.71
CA VAL A 129 17.67 8.09 -15.65
C VAL A 129 18.86 7.39 -16.29
N ALA A 130 20.06 7.69 -15.84
CA ALA A 130 21.26 6.95 -16.21
C ALA A 130 21.55 5.86 -15.17
N LEU A 131 21.80 4.64 -15.64
CA LEU A 131 22.08 3.48 -14.81
C LEU A 131 23.59 3.22 -14.80
N ASP A 132 24.10 2.88 -13.62
CA ASP A 132 25.51 2.61 -13.38
C ASP A 132 25.70 1.29 -12.64
N PHE A 133 25.86 1.30 -11.32
CA PHE A 133 26.26 0.14 -10.55
C PHE A 133 25.26 -1.04 -10.63
N ILE A 134 23.96 -0.79 -10.86
CA ILE A 134 22.96 -1.87 -11.02
C ILE A 134 23.26 -2.77 -12.22
N LEU A 135 23.97 -2.27 -13.22
CA LEU A 135 24.42 -3.07 -14.36
C LEU A 135 25.44 -4.12 -13.91
N PHE A 136 26.35 -3.75 -13.00
CA PHE A 136 27.30 -4.70 -12.40
C PHE A 136 26.61 -5.74 -11.53
N VAL A 137 25.59 -5.34 -10.76
CA VAL A 137 24.76 -6.28 -9.99
C VAL A 137 24.03 -7.26 -10.93
N ALA A 138 23.53 -6.78 -12.07
CA ALA A 138 22.92 -7.64 -13.08
C ALA A 138 23.93 -8.68 -13.66
N TRP A 139 25.20 -8.36 -13.70
CA TRP A 139 26.29 -9.27 -14.09
C TRP A 139 26.75 -10.20 -12.96
N GLY A 140 26.12 -10.14 -11.79
CA GLY A 140 26.43 -11.03 -10.66
C GLY A 140 27.51 -10.51 -9.72
N THR A 141 27.89 -9.23 -9.84
CA THR A 141 28.81 -8.59 -8.89
C THR A 141 28.18 -8.51 -7.52
N SER A 142 28.89 -8.92 -6.47
CA SER A 142 28.48 -8.71 -5.08
C SER A 142 28.82 -7.30 -4.65
N LEU A 143 27.97 -6.70 -3.82
CA LEU A 143 28.29 -5.46 -3.15
C LEU A 143 29.02 -5.76 -1.84
N TRP A 144 30.13 -5.07 -1.58
CA TRP A 144 30.82 -5.13 -0.30
C TRP A 144 30.00 -4.41 0.80
N ALA A 145 30.37 -4.62 2.04
CA ALA A 145 29.70 -3.96 3.18
C ALA A 145 29.73 -2.42 3.09
N ASP A 146 30.77 -1.85 2.45
CA ASP A 146 30.91 -0.43 2.12
C ASP A 146 30.18 -0.03 0.82
N ARG A 147 29.42 -0.97 0.22
CA ARG A 147 28.68 -0.82 -1.03
C ARG A 147 29.51 -0.61 -2.30
N SER A 148 30.83 -0.76 -2.23
CA SER A 148 31.65 -0.79 -3.42
C SER A 148 31.45 -2.13 -4.18
N PRO A 149 31.45 -2.13 -5.52
CA PRO A 149 31.35 -3.37 -6.28
C PRO A 149 32.61 -4.21 -6.08
N SER A 150 32.42 -5.53 -5.86
CA SER A 150 33.57 -6.45 -5.86
C SER A 150 34.20 -6.48 -7.25
N PRO A 151 35.52 -6.57 -7.37
CA PRO A 151 36.14 -6.76 -8.68
C PRO A 151 35.54 -7.99 -9.36
N ILE A 152 35.13 -7.86 -10.61
CA ILE A 152 34.82 -9.02 -11.44
C ILE A 152 36.17 -9.68 -11.70
N GLU A 153 36.37 -10.90 -11.16
CA GLU A 153 37.57 -11.64 -11.46
C GLU A 153 37.58 -11.94 -12.96
N ASP A 154 38.64 -11.48 -13.64
CA ASP A 154 38.76 -11.31 -15.08
C ASP A 154 39.03 -12.65 -15.82
N THR A 155 38.39 -13.74 -15.44
CA THR A 155 38.81 -14.98 -16.06
C THR A 155 37.91 -15.52 -17.15
N ASP A 156 36.59 -15.26 -17.17
CA ASP A 156 35.70 -15.79 -18.22
C ASP A 156 34.36 -15.05 -18.34
N PHE A 157 34.39 -13.71 -18.47
CA PHE A 157 33.14 -12.98 -18.71
C PHE A 157 32.61 -13.25 -20.11
N ASP A 158 31.53 -14.04 -20.20
CA ASP A 158 30.82 -14.26 -21.45
C ASP A 158 30.00 -13.00 -21.82
N ALA A 159 30.40 -12.32 -22.87
CA ALA A 159 29.77 -11.11 -23.34
C ALA A 159 28.33 -11.32 -23.81
N GLU A 160 27.99 -12.48 -24.38
CA GLU A 160 26.62 -12.81 -24.81
C GLU A 160 25.73 -13.04 -23.59
N TRP A 161 26.20 -13.78 -22.58
CA TRP A 161 25.51 -13.94 -21.31
C TRP A 161 25.33 -12.59 -20.62
N GLY A 162 26.37 -11.76 -20.56
CA GLY A 162 26.29 -10.43 -19.96
C GLY A 162 25.26 -9.52 -20.65
N ALA A 163 25.25 -9.51 -21.98
CA ALA A 163 24.27 -8.75 -22.76
C ALA A 163 22.82 -9.24 -22.48
N GLN A 164 22.61 -10.57 -22.40
CA GLN A 164 21.30 -11.13 -22.10
C GLN A 164 20.82 -10.73 -20.69
N ARG A 165 21.73 -10.67 -19.71
CA ARG A 165 21.40 -10.20 -18.34
C ARG A 165 20.91 -8.76 -18.34
N LEU A 166 21.56 -7.87 -19.08
CA LEU A 166 21.12 -6.47 -19.21
C LEU A 166 19.77 -6.35 -19.94
N VAL A 167 19.54 -7.14 -20.98
CA VAL A 167 18.24 -7.20 -21.66
C VAL A 167 17.15 -7.68 -20.70
N ASN A 168 17.42 -8.69 -19.88
CA ASN A 168 16.48 -9.19 -18.88
C ASN A 168 16.16 -8.12 -17.83
N LEU A 169 17.17 -7.40 -17.32
CA LEU A 169 17.00 -6.28 -16.39
C LEU A 169 16.11 -5.19 -16.99
N ALA A 170 16.43 -4.75 -18.21
CA ALA A 170 15.69 -3.71 -18.89
C ALA A 170 14.23 -4.10 -19.15
N ASN A 171 13.96 -5.33 -19.57
CA ASN A 171 12.61 -5.83 -19.77
C ASN A 171 11.84 -5.94 -18.44
N ALA A 172 12.46 -6.48 -17.39
CA ALA A 172 11.83 -6.56 -16.07
C ALA A 172 11.47 -5.18 -15.51
N TRP A 173 12.36 -4.21 -15.62
CA TRP A 173 12.09 -2.85 -15.18
C TRP A 173 11.04 -2.14 -16.03
N ARG A 174 11.06 -2.35 -17.36
CA ARG A 174 10.01 -1.85 -18.25
C ARG A 174 8.64 -2.38 -17.84
N ASP A 175 8.51 -3.68 -17.58
CA ASP A 175 7.24 -4.29 -17.20
C ASP A 175 6.74 -3.74 -15.84
N GLN A 176 7.65 -3.57 -14.87
CA GLN A 176 7.31 -2.95 -13.59
C GLN A 176 6.89 -1.47 -13.74
N LEU A 177 7.55 -0.69 -14.60
CA LEU A 177 7.14 0.68 -14.89
C LEU A 177 5.75 0.74 -15.54
N LEU A 178 5.41 -0.21 -16.41
CA LEU A 178 4.07 -0.31 -17.01
C LEU A 178 2.99 -0.57 -15.94
N GLU A 179 3.30 -1.35 -14.90
CA GLU A 179 2.39 -1.54 -13.75
C GLU A 179 2.15 -0.24 -12.98
N VAL A 180 3.20 0.56 -12.73
CA VAL A 180 3.07 1.88 -12.09
C VAL A 180 2.21 2.81 -12.94
N LEU A 181 2.50 2.91 -14.23
CA LEU A 181 1.73 3.75 -15.15
C LEU A 181 0.27 3.30 -15.24
N GLY A 182 0.04 1.99 -15.30
CA GLY A 182 -1.31 1.40 -15.29
C GLY A 182 -2.08 1.76 -14.04
N ALA A 183 -1.45 1.65 -12.86
CA ALA A 183 -2.04 2.01 -11.57
C ALA A 183 -2.39 3.51 -11.48
N MET A 184 -1.61 4.38 -12.14
CA MET A 184 -1.83 5.82 -12.18
C MET A 184 -2.73 6.27 -13.34
N GLY A 185 -3.21 5.36 -14.20
CA GLY A 185 -3.99 5.68 -15.39
C GLY A 185 -3.23 6.40 -16.49
N MET A 186 -1.91 6.25 -16.54
CA MET A 186 -1.03 6.90 -17.50
C MET A 186 -0.60 5.95 -18.64
N ARG A 187 -0.43 6.49 -19.85
CA ARG A 187 0.00 5.71 -21.03
C ARG A 187 1.46 5.95 -21.41
N GLU A 188 2.08 6.99 -20.87
CA GLU A 188 3.42 7.43 -21.23
C GLU A 188 4.19 7.85 -19.97
N VAL A 189 5.41 7.35 -19.80
CA VAL A 189 6.25 7.64 -18.64
C VAL A 189 6.56 9.13 -18.48
N ARG A 190 6.69 9.87 -19.58
CA ARG A 190 6.93 11.32 -19.55
C ARG A 190 5.79 12.12 -18.91
N ARG A 191 4.59 11.55 -18.78
CA ARG A 191 3.48 12.18 -18.05
C ARG A 191 3.65 12.15 -16.54
N LEU A 192 4.58 11.34 -16.03
CA LEU A 192 4.99 11.39 -14.63
C LEU A 192 5.85 12.62 -14.33
N ARG A 193 6.46 13.24 -15.32
CA ARG A 193 7.44 14.32 -15.11
C ARG A 193 6.85 15.48 -14.31
N GLY A 194 7.38 15.67 -13.11
CA GLY A 194 6.95 16.75 -12.23
C GLY A 194 5.60 16.55 -11.54
N GLU A 195 5.03 15.34 -11.59
CA GLU A 195 3.78 14.97 -10.90
C GLU A 195 3.98 14.82 -9.37
N MET A 196 4.66 15.78 -8.76
CA MET A 196 5.01 15.77 -7.34
C MET A 196 3.79 15.80 -6.42
N GLY A 197 2.67 16.36 -6.87
CA GLY A 197 1.42 16.35 -6.11
C GLY A 197 0.80 14.95 -5.93
N ARG A 198 1.24 13.96 -6.71
CA ARG A 198 0.85 12.56 -6.57
C ARG A 198 1.89 11.72 -5.83
N THR A 199 2.98 12.34 -5.37
CA THR A 199 4.08 11.66 -4.68
C THR A 199 3.88 11.79 -3.18
N ILE A 200 3.90 10.67 -2.46
CA ILE A 200 3.88 10.66 -1.00
C ILE A 200 5.31 10.84 -0.51
N TRP A 201 5.54 11.93 0.21
CA TRP A 201 6.83 12.21 0.86
C TRP A 201 6.78 11.66 2.28
N PHE A 202 7.44 10.53 2.47
CA PHE A 202 7.39 9.79 3.73
C PHE A 202 7.83 10.64 4.92
N GLU A 203 8.91 11.40 4.79
CA GLU A 203 9.41 12.27 5.85
C GLU A 203 8.39 13.35 6.24
N THR A 204 7.68 13.91 5.28
CA THR A 204 6.65 14.92 5.52
C THR A 204 5.43 14.31 6.22
N GLU A 205 4.97 13.15 5.74
CA GLU A 205 3.83 12.44 6.35
C GLU A 205 4.21 11.93 7.74
N ASP A 206 5.42 11.38 7.94
CA ASP A 206 5.92 10.91 9.22
C ASP A 206 6.04 12.05 10.24
N ALA A 207 6.60 13.20 9.84
CA ALA A 207 6.69 14.37 10.69
C ALA A 207 5.30 14.92 11.08
N ALA A 208 4.35 14.92 10.14
CA ALA A 208 2.97 15.31 10.41
C ALA A 208 2.25 14.31 11.32
N PHE A 209 2.53 13.03 11.16
CA PHE A 209 2.01 11.96 11.98
C PHE A 209 2.54 12.03 13.42
N LYS A 210 3.86 12.11 13.59
CA LYS A 210 4.51 12.20 14.91
C LYS A 210 4.01 13.37 15.76
N LYS A 211 3.69 14.49 15.15
CA LYS A 211 3.09 15.66 15.86
C LYS A 211 1.73 15.36 16.50
N ARG A 212 1.07 14.30 16.12
CA ARG A 212 -0.28 13.91 16.60
C ARG A 212 -0.23 12.88 17.73
N LEU A 213 0.91 12.23 17.87
CA LEU A 213 1.14 11.23 18.91
C LEU A 213 1.59 11.89 20.21
N GLY A 214 1.68 11.12 21.28
CA GLY A 214 2.40 11.46 22.49
C GLY A 214 3.91 11.59 22.24
N ASP A 215 4.69 11.56 23.31
CA ASP A 215 6.15 11.60 23.20
C ASP A 215 6.68 10.40 22.42
N SER A 216 7.82 10.55 21.73
CA SER A 216 8.52 9.42 21.13
C SER A 216 9.40 8.71 22.17
N ALA A 217 9.61 7.42 21.98
CA ALA A 217 10.49 6.62 22.82
C ALA A 217 11.44 5.78 21.96
N PRO A 218 12.70 5.55 22.39
CA PRO A 218 13.60 4.65 21.69
C PRO A 218 13.02 3.24 21.62
N LEU A 219 13.02 2.61 20.43
CA LEU A 219 12.57 1.23 20.26
C LEU A 219 13.26 0.27 21.23
N ALA A 220 14.55 0.51 21.52
CA ALA A 220 15.33 -0.27 22.50
C ALA A 220 14.79 -0.19 23.93
N SER A 221 14.01 0.83 24.28
CA SER A 221 13.39 0.98 25.60
C SER A 221 12.05 0.26 25.72
N TYR A 222 11.49 -0.24 24.61
CA TYR A 222 10.24 -0.99 24.64
C TYR A 222 10.45 -2.38 25.25
N PRO A 223 9.76 -2.73 26.34
CA PRO A 223 10.05 -3.96 27.09
C PRO A 223 9.89 -5.25 26.30
N ALA A 224 8.99 -5.25 25.31
CA ALA A 224 8.71 -6.42 24.46
C ALA A 224 9.47 -6.41 23.13
N ALA A 225 10.39 -5.45 22.92
CA ALA A 225 11.18 -5.40 21.70
C ALA A 225 12.14 -6.60 21.62
N ALA A 226 11.87 -7.52 20.70
CA ALA A 226 12.80 -8.58 20.37
C ALA A 226 13.50 -8.22 19.06
N ARG A 227 14.82 -8.08 19.13
CA ARG A 227 15.67 -7.96 17.94
C ARG A 227 16.16 -9.35 17.57
N GLU A 228 15.39 -10.07 16.79
CA GLU A 228 15.91 -11.16 15.99
C GLU A 228 16.18 -10.61 14.58
N GLU A 229 17.21 -11.12 13.90
CA GLU A 229 17.43 -10.84 12.48
C GLU A 229 16.14 -11.11 11.73
N ALA A 230 15.78 -10.20 10.80
CA ALA A 230 14.54 -10.33 10.05
C ALA A 230 14.50 -11.71 9.36
N PRO A 231 13.51 -12.56 9.67
CA PRO A 231 13.45 -13.89 9.09
C PRO A 231 13.23 -13.79 7.58
N GLU A 232 13.79 -14.74 6.82
CA GLU A 232 13.42 -14.89 5.42
C GLU A 232 11.90 -15.11 5.31
N GLY A 233 11.22 -14.35 4.45
CA GLY A 233 9.79 -14.53 4.18
C GLY A 233 8.97 -13.23 4.29
N ASP A 234 7.71 -13.38 4.70
CA ASP A 234 6.81 -12.25 4.91
C ASP A 234 7.05 -11.64 6.30
N PHE A 235 7.86 -10.60 6.38
CA PHE A 235 8.23 -9.94 7.63
C PHE A 235 7.04 -9.25 8.34
N ARG A 236 5.91 -9.02 7.65
CA ARG A 236 4.68 -8.53 8.28
C ARG A 236 3.90 -9.61 9.02
N TRP A 237 4.18 -10.87 8.68
CA TRP A 237 3.62 -12.05 9.31
C TRP A 237 4.74 -12.99 9.74
N PRO A 238 5.58 -12.58 10.69
CA PRO A 238 6.64 -13.43 11.20
C PRO A 238 6.07 -14.72 11.82
N VAL A 239 6.90 -15.73 11.95
CA VAL A 239 6.48 -17.09 12.37
C VAL A 239 5.78 -17.07 13.74
N TRP A 240 6.27 -16.27 14.66
CA TRP A 240 5.65 -16.16 15.99
C TRP A 240 4.22 -15.58 15.93
N LEU A 241 3.96 -14.58 15.07
CA LEU A 241 2.63 -14.00 14.89
C LEU A 241 1.66 -15.00 14.24
N LEU A 242 2.12 -15.79 13.25
CA LEU A 242 1.34 -16.88 12.68
C LEU A 242 0.98 -17.90 13.75
N HIS A 243 1.95 -18.28 14.59
CA HIS A 243 1.75 -19.27 15.65
C HIS A 243 0.77 -18.79 16.72
N THR A 244 0.93 -17.55 17.22
CA THR A 244 0.04 -16.98 18.24
C THR A 244 -1.38 -16.82 17.72
N THR A 245 -1.55 -16.33 16.50
CA THR A 245 -2.87 -16.21 15.87
C THR A 245 -3.56 -17.58 15.74
N GLN A 246 -2.82 -18.61 15.31
CA GLN A 246 -3.37 -19.96 15.20
C GLN A 246 -3.63 -20.61 16.56
N GLN A 247 -2.82 -20.32 17.59
CA GLN A 247 -3.08 -20.77 18.95
C GLN A 247 -4.38 -20.16 19.49
N MET A 248 -4.54 -18.85 19.38
CA MET A 248 -5.76 -18.14 19.76
C MET A 248 -6.99 -18.68 19.01
N ALA A 249 -6.84 -18.94 17.71
CA ALA A 249 -7.90 -19.54 16.89
C ALA A 249 -8.32 -20.95 17.35
N ARG A 250 -7.43 -21.69 17.99
CA ARG A 250 -7.77 -23.02 18.56
C ARG A 250 -8.41 -22.93 19.94
N THR A 251 -7.96 -21.99 20.78
CA THR A 251 -8.30 -21.94 22.21
C THR A 251 -9.41 -20.97 22.56
N GLY A 252 -9.59 -19.90 21.76
CA GLY A 252 -10.48 -18.78 22.08
C GLY A 252 -9.95 -17.86 23.20
N SER A 253 -8.71 -18.06 23.61
CA SER A 253 -8.06 -17.29 24.67
C SER A 253 -6.85 -16.55 24.13
N PRO A 254 -6.52 -15.36 24.68
CA PRO A 254 -5.25 -14.70 24.38
C PRO A 254 -4.07 -15.65 24.64
N PRO A 255 -2.99 -15.57 23.84
CA PRO A 255 -1.79 -16.36 24.07
C PRO A 255 -1.05 -15.89 25.32
N ASP A 256 -0.21 -16.76 25.87
CA ASP A 256 0.66 -16.40 27.00
C ASP A 256 1.66 -15.30 26.60
N GLY A 257 1.89 -14.33 27.50
CA GLY A 257 2.56 -13.06 27.25
C GLY A 257 3.97 -13.10 26.66
N HIS A 258 4.67 -14.23 26.71
CA HIS A 258 6.03 -14.34 26.19
C HIS A 258 6.15 -14.34 24.66
N VAL A 259 5.05 -14.50 23.93
CA VAL A 259 5.07 -14.68 22.46
C VAL A 259 4.36 -13.55 21.72
N GLU A 260 3.58 -12.71 22.41
CA GLU A 260 2.59 -11.86 21.74
C GLU A 260 3.10 -10.49 21.31
N TYR A 261 4.05 -9.91 22.02
CA TYR A 261 4.43 -8.52 21.82
C TYR A 261 5.88 -8.36 21.43
N ARG A 262 6.14 -8.63 20.16
CA ARG A 262 7.38 -8.24 19.51
C ARG A 262 7.05 -7.10 18.55
N ILE A 263 7.53 -5.90 18.88
CA ILE A 263 7.37 -4.71 18.05
C ILE A 263 8.62 -4.49 17.24
N GLY A 264 8.45 -3.97 16.01
CA GLY A 264 9.53 -3.56 15.14
C GLY A 264 10.02 -4.59 14.14
N ASP A 265 9.37 -5.77 14.09
CA ASP A 265 9.76 -6.84 13.15
C ASP A 265 9.31 -6.58 11.72
N SER A 266 8.27 -5.75 11.51
CA SER A 266 7.70 -5.48 10.19
C SER A 266 8.21 -4.21 9.52
N ASP A 267 9.21 -3.57 10.09
CA ASP A 267 9.81 -2.32 9.59
C ASP A 267 8.79 -1.23 9.23
N GLY A 268 7.74 -1.13 10.03
CA GLY A 268 6.67 -0.14 9.84
C GLY A 268 5.31 -0.59 10.37
N GLY A 269 4.28 0.16 10.03
CA GLY A 269 2.93 -0.11 10.47
C GLY A 269 2.71 0.15 11.95
N PHE A 270 1.76 -0.55 12.51
CA PHE A 270 1.43 -0.44 13.93
C PHE A 270 2.54 -0.96 14.87
N ASP A 271 3.54 -1.66 14.34
CA ASP A 271 4.70 -2.13 15.09
C ASP A 271 5.60 -0.98 15.58
N ARG A 272 5.50 0.20 14.96
CA ARG A 272 6.19 1.41 15.41
C ARG A 272 5.41 2.22 16.44
N LEU A 273 4.27 1.73 16.89
CA LEU A 273 3.42 2.39 17.86
C LEU A 273 3.27 1.52 19.11
N ALA A 274 3.33 2.14 20.28
CA ALA A 274 3.00 1.51 21.55
C ALA A 274 1.95 2.33 22.28
N PHE A 275 1.08 1.68 23.05
CA PHE A 275 0.28 2.40 24.04
C PHE A 275 1.17 2.87 25.19
N THR A 276 0.86 4.03 25.77
CA THR A 276 1.66 4.62 26.84
C THR A 276 1.85 3.67 28.04
N PHE A 277 0.83 2.86 28.39
CA PHE A 277 0.93 1.89 29.48
C PHE A 277 1.91 0.73 29.19
N GLU A 278 2.24 0.47 27.94
CA GLU A 278 3.10 -0.65 27.57
C GLU A 278 4.57 -0.40 27.91
N MET A 279 4.98 0.86 28.11
CA MET A 279 6.36 1.22 28.41
C MET A 279 6.84 0.77 29.80
N ASP A 280 5.90 0.73 30.75
CA ASP A 280 6.18 0.39 32.16
C ASP A 280 5.72 -1.03 32.53
N ARG A 281 5.31 -1.81 31.55
CA ARG A 281 4.67 -3.11 31.73
C ARG A 281 5.71 -4.25 31.73
N ASP A 282 5.48 -5.27 32.57
CA ASP A 282 6.14 -6.57 32.37
C ASP A 282 5.66 -7.16 31.04
N PRO A 283 6.57 -7.54 30.11
CA PRO A 283 6.18 -8.19 28.85
C PRO A 283 5.29 -9.43 29.02
N ALA A 284 5.38 -10.12 30.16
CA ALA A 284 4.52 -11.25 30.50
C ALA A 284 3.10 -10.86 30.94
N ASP A 285 2.88 -9.59 31.30
CA ASP A 285 1.55 -9.07 31.69
C ASP A 285 0.76 -8.65 30.46
N VAL A 286 -0.03 -9.56 29.90
CA VAL A 286 -0.96 -9.27 28.80
C VAL A 286 -2.26 -8.73 29.38
N PRO A 287 -2.62 -7.45 29.11
CA PRO A 287 -3.88 -6.90 29.60
C PRO A 287 -5.05 -7.67 29.00
N THR A 288 -5.85 -8.25 29.87
CA THR A 288 -7.10 -8.91 29.49
C THR A 288 -8.17 -8.62 30.53
N ALA A 289 -9.40 -8.40 30.07
CA ALA A 289 -10.56 -8.22 30.93
C ALA A 289 -11.78 -8.90 30.31
N ASP A 290 -12.80 -9.19 31.12
CA ASP A 290 -14.03 -9.77 30.58
C ASP A 290 -14.75 -8.77 29.64
N PRO A 291 -14.87 -9.08 28.35
CA PRO A 291 -15.49 -8.18 27.39
C PRO A 291 -16.96 -7.88 27.68
N ALA A 292 -17.65 -8.69 28.48
CA ALA A 292 -19.03 -8.46 28.88
C ALA A 292 -19.22 -7.15 29.70
N GLY A 293 -18.15 -6.63 30.29
CA GLY A 293 -18.15 -5.35 31.02
C GLY A 293 -18.00 -4.10 30.12
N PHE A 294 -17.86 -4.27 28.81
CA PHE A 294 -17.52 -3.16 27.89
C PHE A 294 -18.46 -3.12 26.67
N ASP A 295 -18.79 -1.91 26.20
CA ASP A 295 -19.50 -1.75 24.93
C ASP A 295 -18.50 -1.83 23.76
N MET A 296 -18.43 -2.98 23.10
CA MET A 296 -17.60 -3.23 21.91
C MET A 296 -18.34 -2.95 20.61
N SER A 297 -19.60 -2.53 20.66
CA SER A 297 -20.44 -2.42 19.47
C SER A 297 -20.11 -1.20 18.63
N LEU A 298 -20.29 -1.33 17.32
CA LEU A 298 -20.00 -0.31 16.32
C LEU A 298 -21.28 0.08 15.56
N PRO A 299 -21.72 1.35 15.57
CA PRO A 299 -22.80 1.82 14.72
C PRO A 299 -22.30 1.99 13.27
N LEU A 300 -23.05 1.49 12.29
CA LEU A 300 -22.71 1.55 10.87
C LEU A 300 -23.35 2.77 10.19
N ASN A 301 -24.48 3.27 10.70
CA ASN A 301 -25.14 4.48 10.23
C ASN A 301 -25.16 5.53 11.34
N ARG A 302 -24.52 6.67 11.09
CA ARG A 302 -24.47 7.83 11.99
C ARG A 302 -25.14 9.07 11.38
N ARG A 303 -25.64 8.99 10.12
CA ARG A 303 -26.12 10.16 9.38
C ARG A 303 -27.50 10.66 9.81
N GLY A 304 -28.29 9.83 10.48
CA GLY A 304 -29.67 10.21 10.84
C GLY A 304 -30.60 10.43 9.63
N ASP A 305 -30.31 9.78 8.49
CA ASP A 305 -31.02 9.95 7.21
C ASP A 305 -32.31 9.10 7.08
N GLY A 306 -32.80 8.56 8.18
CA GLY A 306 -34.00 7.72 8.23
C GLY A 306 -33.79 6.25 7.88
N ARG A 307 -32.56 5.85 7.49
CA ARG A 307 -32.19 4.45 7.29
C ARG A 307 -31.93 3.74 8.62
N PRO A 308 -31.97 2.39 8.66
CA PRO A 308 -31.74 1.65 9.90
C PRO A 308 -30.44 2.08 10.60
N ALA A 309 -30.53 2.31 11.92
CA ALA A 309 -29.39 2.51 12.78
C ALA A 309 -28.75 1.15 13.10
N GLN A 310 -28.18 0.49 12.08
CA GLN A 310 -27.57 -0.83 12.21
C GLN A 310 -26.31 -0.77 13.06
N ARG A 311 -26.12 -1.74 13.94
CA ARG A 311 -24.92 -1.92 14.77
C ARG A 311 -24.39 -3.33 14.61
N ILE A 312 -23.09 -3.49 14.74
CA ILE A 312 -22.42 -4.79 14.86
C ILE A 312 -21.83 -4.93 16.27
N ALA A 313 -21.74 -6.17 16.77
CA ALA A 313 -21.36 -6.44 18.16
C ALA A 313 -19.86 -6.31 18.45
N ALA A 314 -19.01 -6.30 17.41
CA ALA A 314 -17.57 -6.14 17.51
C ALA A 314 -17.09 -4.96 16.67
N PRO A 315 -15.97 -4.28 17.01
CA PRO A 315 -15.47 -3.13 16.24
C PRO A 315 -14.74 -3.56 14.95
N TRP A 316 -15.16 -4.66 14.35
CA TRP A 316 -14.62 -5.15 13.07
C TRP A 316 -15.61 -6.02 12.32
N TYR A 317 -15.31 -6.20 11.01
CA TYR A 317 -15.94 -7.18 10.15
C TYR A 317 -14.96 -7.76 9.12
N GLY A 318 -15.37 -8.85 8.46
CA GLY A 318 -14.54 -9.56 7.49
C GLY A 318 -14.39 -8.84 6.16
N ALA A 319 -13.15 -8.73 5.65
CA ALA A 319 -12.81 -8.06 4.39
C ALA A 319 -13.39 -8.76 3.15
N GLY A 320 -13.54 -8.00 2.05
CA GLY A 320 -14.00 -8.53 0.77
C GLY A 320 -13.07 -9.59 0.18
N MET A 321 -13.54 -10.82 0.12
CA MET A 321 -12.89 -11.95 -0.55
C MET A 321 -13.90 -12.64 -1.46
N SER A 322 -13.69 -12.53 -2.77
CA SER A 322 -14.65 -13.03 -3.76
C SER A 322 -14.64 -14.56 -3.89
N TYR A 323 -15.80 -15.13 -4.25
CA TYR A 323 -15.87 -16.51 -4.70
C TYR A 323 -15.03 -16.67 -5.98
N GLY A 324 -14.07 -17.58 -5.93
CA GLY A 324 -13.02 -17.70 -6.93
C GLY A 324 -11.65 -17.21 -6.47
N SER A 325 -11.58 -16.19 -5.62
CA SER A 325 -10.34 -15.86 -4.91
C SER A 325 -10.14 -16.76 -3.69
N VAL A 326 -11.21 -17.10 -2.99
CA VAL A 326 -11.26 -18.14 -1.95
C VAL A 326 -12.28 -19.22 -2.33
N GLY A 327 -12.10 -20.43 -1.81
CA GLY A 327 -13.04 -21.54 -2.00
C GLY A 327 -14.32 -21.40 -1.18
N TYR A 328 -15.36 -22.17 -1.57
CA TYR A 328 -16.65 -22.20 -0.86
C TYR A 328 -16.50 -22.48 0.66
N PRO A 329 -15.70 -23.47 1.11
CA PRO A 329 -15.57 -23.74 2.56
C PRO A 329 -15.07 -22.54 3.36
N VAL A 330 -14.15 -21.75 2.79
CA VAL A 330 -13.63 -20.53 3.41
C VAL A 330 -14.71 -19.45 3.48
N MET A 331 -15.44 -19.24 2.38
CA MET A 331 -16.51 -18.24 2.33
C MET A 331 -17.63 -18.59 3.31
N TYR A 332 -18.06 -19.84 3.35
CA TYR A 332 -19.02 -20.35 4.33
C TYR A 332 -18.55 -20.09 5.78
N ALA A 333 -17.30 -20.47 6.08
CA ALA A 333 -16.75 -20.30 7.42
C ALA A 333 -16.75 -18.83 7.88
N ARG A 334 -16.42 -17.91 6.99
CA ARG A 334 -16.41 -16.47 7.27
C ARG A 334 -17.83 -15.92 7.50
N CYS A 335 -18.78 -16.27 6.65
CA CYS A 335 -20.19 -15.85 6.81
C CYS A 335 -20.80 -16.44 8.09
N ARG A 336 -20.53 -17.70 8.39
CA ARG A 336 -20.99 -18.35 9.64
C ARG A 336 -20.38 -17.69 10.88
N ALA A 337 -19.08 -17.40 10.86
CA ALA A 337 -18.42 -16.73 11.96
C ALA A 337 -18.97 -15.31 12.18
N ALA A 338 -19.26 -14.58 11.10
CA ALA A 338 -19.88 -13.26 11.18
C ALA A 338 -21.26 -13.30 11.85
N MET A 339 -22.09 -14.28 11.47
CA MET A 339 -23.40 -14.50 12.12
C MET A 339 -23.25 -14.82 13.60
N GLU A 340 -22.35 -15.71 13.96
CA GLU A 340 -22.13 -16.13 15.35
C GLU A 340 -21.67 -14.98 16.24
N MET A 341 -20.82 -14.11 15.69
CA MET A 341 -20.25 -12.95 16.39
C MET A 341 -21.12 -11.68 16.30
N GLY A 342 -22.28 -11.72 15.64
CA GLY A 342 -23.11 -10.54 15.44
C GLY A 342 -22.43 -9.42 14.66
N THR A 343 -21.53 -9.77 13.71
CA THR A 343 -20.82 -8.85 12.84
C THR A 343 -21.14 -9.15 11.37
N LEU A 344 -20.33 -8.64 10.43
CA LEU A 344 -20.52 -8.80 9.00
C LEU A 344 -19.31 -9.48 8.35
N SER A 345 -19.51 -10.05 7.15
CA SER A 345 -18.44 -10.53 6.29
C SER A 345 -18.70 -10.08 4.86
N SER A 346 -17.69 -9.50 4.21
CA SER A 346 -17.83 -9.14 2.80
C SER A 346 -17.44 -10.32 1.90
N THR A 347 -18.32 -10.62 0.96
CA THR A 347 -18.07 -11.63 -0.08
C THR A 347 -17.24 -11.08 -1.23
N GLY A 348 -16.85 -9.81 -1.18
CA GLY A 348 -16.11 -9.17 -2.26
C GLY A 348 -16.96 -8.98 -3.52
N GLU A 349 -16.28 -8.69 -4.64
CA GLU A 349 -16.92 -8.58 -5.96
C GLU A 349 -17.20 -9.95 -6.57
N GLY A 350 -18.27 -10.04 -7.32
CA GLY A 350 -18.58 -11.25 -8.12
C GLY A 350 -19.72 -12.11 -7.57
N GLY A 351 -20.47 -11.61 -6.61
CA GLY A 351 -21.59 -12.34 -6.00
C GLY A 351 -21.13 -13.48 -5.09
N TYR A 352 -22.07 -14.29 -4.66
CA TYR A 352 -21.83 -15.46 -3.82
C TYR A 352 -22.86 -16.58 -4.09
N PRO A 353 -22.51 -17.86 -3.83
CA PRO A 353 -23.42 -18.99 -4.01
C PRO A 353 -24.70 -18.88 -3.19
N ASP A 354 -25.85 -19.27 -3.76
CA ASP A 354 -27.15 -19.22 -3.10
C ASP A 354 -27.20 -20.00 -1.77
N ALA A 355 -26.37 -21.01 -1.62
CA ALA A 355 -26.21 -21.74 -0.35
C ALA A 355 -25.79 -20.86 0.83
N LEU A 356 -25.27 -19.65 0.60
CA LEU A 356 -24.93 -18.66 1.63
C LEU A 356 -26.06 -17.67 1.93
N ASN A 357 -27.23 -17.80 1.29
CA ASN A 357 -28.37 -16.90 1.52
C ASN A 357 -28.89 -16.98 2.97
N GLU A 358 -28.64 -18.07 3.68
CA GLU A 358 -28.94 -18.18 5.13
C GLU A 358 -28.19 -17.15 5.99
N PHE A 359 -27.07 -16.59 5.48
CA PHE A 359 -26.26 -15.59 6.14
C PHE A 359 -26.46 -14.17 5.57
N ALA A 360 -27.47 -13.94 4.73
CA ALA A 360 -27.65 -12.70 3.97
C ALA A 360 -27.61 -11.45 4.85
N ASP A 361 -28.20 -11.50 6.05
CA ASP A 361 -28.22 -10.37 7.01
C ASP A 361 -26.83 -10.04 7.58
N HIS A 362 -25.84 -10.90 7.33
CA HIS A 362 -24.45 -10.74 7.78
C HIS A 362 -23.48 -10.58 6.59
N ILE A 363 -23.98 -10.38 5.37
CA ILE A 363 -23.16 -10.27 4.16
C ILE A 363 -23.13 -8.84 3.62
N ILE A 364 -21.92 -8.34 3.38
CA ILE A 364 -21.69 -7.11 2.59
C ILE A 364 -21.52 -7.49 1.13
N THR A 365 -22.31 -6.90 0.24
CA THR A 365 -22.19 -7.07 -1.20
C THR A 365 -21.40 -5.93 -1.82
N GLN A 366 -20.34 -6.24 -2.57
CA GLN A 366 -19.53 -5.24 -3.27
C GLN A 366 -20.02 -5.00 -4.70
N VAL A 367 -20.04 -3.72 -5.09
CA VAL A 367 -20.24 -3.23 -6.45
C VAL A 367 -18.91 -2.65 -6.94
N ALA A 368 -18.27 -3.33 -7.87
CA ALA A 368 -17.02 -2.91 -8.51
C ALA A 368 -17.25 -2.55 -9.98
N THR A 369 -16.27 -1.98 -10.65
CA THR A 369 -16.38 -1.50 -12.04
C THR A 369 -16.90 -2.57 -13.01
N GLY A 370 -16.47 -3.83 -12.85
CA GLY A 370 -16.88 -4.94 -13.71
C GLY A 370 -18.33 -5.41 -13.52
N LEU A 371 -19.01 -4.96 -12.46
CA LEU A 371 -20.39 -5.31 -12.09
C LEU A 371 -20.65 -6.83 -12.03
N PHE A 372 -19.62 -7.65 -11.87
CA PHE A 372 -19.73 -9.10 -11.79
C PHE A 372 -20.63 -9.53 -10.63
N GLY A 373 -21.65 -10.35 -10.92
CA GLY A 373 -22.58 -10.87 -9.91
C GLY A 373 -23.48 -9.81 -9.26
N VAL A 374 -23.57 -8.61 -9.84
CA VAL A 374 -24.46 -7.54 -9.38
C VAL A 374 -25.82 -7.71 -10.08
N SER A 375 -26.82 -8.04 -9.30
CA SER A 375 -28.20 -8.14 -9.75
C SER A 375 -29.13 -7.43 -8.77
N GLU A 376 -30.36 -7.11 -9.19
CA GLU A 376 -31.36 -6.53 -8.31
C GLU A 376 -31.57 -7.40 -7.06
N ALA A 377 -31.62 -8.71 -7.22
CA ALA A 377 -31.80 -9.66 -6.11
C ALA A 377 -30.65 -9.63 -5.11
N THR A 378 -29.39 -9.53 -5.57
CA THR A 378 -28.22 -9.43 -4.68
C THR A 378 -28.16 -8.09 -3.97
N LEU A 379 -28.55 -7.00 -4.65
CA LEU A 379 -28.57 -5.66 -4.06
C LEU A 379 -29.69 -5.50 -3.02
N GLN A 380 -30.89 -5.97 -3.30
CA GLN A 380 -32.04 -5.85 -2.40
C GLN A 380 -31.90 -6.67 -1.11
N ARG A 381 -31.07 -7.71 -1.13
CA ARG A 381 -30.88 -8.62 0.01
C ARG A 381 -29.83 -8.11 1.00
N ALA A 382 -28.86 -7.32 0.53
CA ALA A 382 -27.70 -6.96 1.33
C ALA A 382 -28.01 -5.87 2.35
N PRO A 383 -27.65 -6.04 3.65
CA PRO A 383 -27.77 -4.99 4.66
C PRO A 383 -26.76 -3.85 4.42
N VAL A 384 -25.62 -4.13 3.81
CA VAL A 384 -24.60 -3.16 3.42
C VAL A 384 -24.18 -3.36 1.98
N LEU A 385 -24.22 -2.30 1.19
CA LEU A 385 -23.72 -2.24 -0.18
C LEU A 385 -22.44 -1.43 -0.24
N GLU A 386 -21.35 -2.03 -0.69
CA GLU A 386 -20.05 -1.37 -0.76
C GLU A 386 -19.64 -1.09 -2.20
N ILE A 387 -19.49 0.19 -2.55
CA ILE A 387 -18.90 0.61 -3.82
C ILE A 387 -17.38 0.49 -3.67
N LYS A 388 -16.76 -0.38 -4.48
CA LYS A 388 -15.32 -0.59 -4.46
C LYS A 388 -14.66 0.21 -5.58
N TYR A 389 -14.07 1.34 -5.25
CA TYR A 389 -13.26 2.14 -6.18
C TYR A 389 -11.84 1.63 -6.31
N ALA A 390 -11.26 1.17 -5.21
CA ALA A 390 -9.87 0.73 -5.20
C ALA A 390 -9.60 -0.34 -4.13
N GLN A 391 -8.37 -0.81 -4.09
CA GLN A 391 -7.85 -1.75 -3.11
C GLN A 391 -6.42 -1.35 -2.76
N GLY A 392 -6.10 -1.26 -1.46
CA GLY A 392 -4.82 -0.72 -0.98
C GLY A 392 -3.58 -1.42 -1.51
N ALA A 393 -3.61 -2.75 -1.59
CA ALA A 393 -2.48 -3.52 -2.11
C ALA A 393 -2.29 -3.42 -3.63
N LYS A 394 -3.27 -2.92 -4.37
CA LYS A 394 -3.20 -2.73 -5.84
C LYS A 394 -4.07 -1.56 -6.29
N PRO A 395 -3.77 -0.34 -5.82
CA PRO A 395 -4.53 0.83 -6.21
C PRO A 395 -4.43 1.06 -7.72
N GLY A 396 -5.54 1.42 -8.34
CA GLY A 396 -5.61 1.70 -9.77
C GLY A 396 -5.60 0.51 -10.72
N LEU A 397 -5.39 -0.72 -10.24
CA LEU A 397 -5.33 -1.91 -11.10
C LEU A 397 -6.66 -2.66 -11.23
N GLY A 398 -7.60 -2.43 -10.30
CA GLY A 398 -8.87 -3.15 -10.26
C GLY A 398 -8.74 -4.62 -9.84
N GLY A 399 -9.88 -5.32 -9.80
CA GLY A 399 -9.93 -6.76 -9.49
C GLY A 399 -9.61 -7.60 -10.72
N HIS A 400 -8.95 -8.74 -10.53
CA HIS A 400 -8.83 -9.74 -11.60
C HIS A 400 -8.96 -11.16 -11.04
N LEU A 401 -9.38 -12.07 -11.90
CA LEU A 401 -9.44 -13.50 -11.65
C LEU A 401 -8.82 -14.23 -12.85
N LEU A 402 -7.86 -15.10 -12.58
CA LEU A 402 -7.22 -15.89 -13.62
C LEU A 402 -8.22 -16.88 -14.25
N GLY A 403 -8.06 -17.17 -15.55
CA GLY A 403 -8.95 -18.05 -16.28
C GLY A 403 -9.05 -19.46 -15.70
N ASN A 404 -7.95 -20.02 -15.18
CA ASN A 404 -7.94 -21.33 -14.52
C ASN A 404 -8.78 -21.37 -13.22
N LYS A 405 -9.03 -20.23 -12.57
CA LYS A 405 -9.90 -20.09 -11.40
C LYS A 405 -11.35 -19.77 -11.77
N ASN A 406 -11.60 -19.39 -13.03
CA ASN A 406 -12.93 -19.10 -13.54
C ASN A 406 -13.62 -20.40 -13.97
N THR A 407 -13.99 -21.23 -12.98
CA THR A 407 -14.72 -22.49 -13.15
C THR A 407 -16.15 -22.23 -13.58
N GLU A 408 -16.90 -23.28 -13.94
CA GLU A 408 -18.30 -23.17 -14.34
C GLU A 408 -19.14 -22.43 -13.29
N SER A 409 -19.01 -22.80 -12.01
CA SER A 409 -19.77 -22.17 -10.91
C SER A 409 -19.40 -20.70 -10.70
N VAL A 410 -18.12 -20.35 -10.85
CA VAL A 410 -17.67 -18.96 -10.77
C VAL A 410 -18.15 -18.15 -11.97
N ALA A 411 -18.04 -18.71 -13.17
CA ALA A 411 -18.49 -18.08 -14.41
C ALA A 411 -20.00 -17.80 -14.40
N GLN A 412 -20.78 -18.75 -13.90
CA GLN A 412 -22.23 -18.58 -13.75
C GLN A 412 -22.59 -17.43 -12.81
N LEU A 413 -21.94 -17.33 -11.64
CA LEU A 413 -22.17 -16.25 -10.68
C LEU A 413 -21.75 -14.87 -11.22
N ARG A 414 -20.69 -14.83 -12.04
CA ARG A 414 -20.14 -13.60 -12.60
C ARG A 414 -20.72 -13.22 -13.96
N GLU A 415 -21.64 -14.03 -14.48
CA GLU A 415 -22.21 -13.86 -15.83
C GLU A 415 -21.11 -13.76 -16.90
N ALA A 416 -20.12 -14.66 -16.82
CA ALA A 416 -18.90 -14.61 -17.61
C ALA A 416 -18.66 -15.94 -18.34
N VAL A 417 -17.76 -15.93 -19.33
CA VAL A 417 -17.36 -17.14 -20.05
C VAL A 417 -16.36 -17.95 -19.24
N GLN A 418 -16.66 -19.22 -18.98
CA GLN A 418 -15.79 -20.14 -18.25
C GLN A 418 -14.38 -20.19 -18.88
N GLY A 419 -13.36 -20.27 -18.04
CA GLY A 419 -11.97 -20.41 -18.45
C GLY A 419 -11.31 -19.12 -18.96
N THR A 420 -12.06 -18.02 -19.08
CA THR A 420 -11.48 -16.72 -19.43
C THR A 420 -11.02 -15.96 -18.19
N SER A 421 -9.94 -15.21 -18.30
CA SER A 421 -9.53 -14.27 -17.25
C SER A 421 -10.48 -13.09 -17.19
N LEU A 422 -10.85 -12.68 -15.98
CA LEU A 422 -11.79 -11.60 -15.73
C LEU A 422 -11.06 -10.41 -15.12
N PHE A 423 -11.37 -9.22 -15.62
CA PHE A 423 -10.82 -7.97 -15.13
C PHE A 423 -11.94 -7.00 -14.78
N SER A 424 -11.82 -6.37 -13.62
CA SER A 424 -12.65 -5.24 -13.21
C SER A 424 -11.80 -4.00 -13.39
N PRO A 425 -11.91 -3.27 -14.52
CA PRO A 425 -11.03 -2.16 -14.83
C PRO A 425 -11.21 -1.01 -13.84
N PHE A 426 -10.18 -0.22 -13.68
CA PHE A 426 -10.17 1.02 -12.91
C PHE A 426 -10.00 2.20 -13.88
N PRO A 427 -10.61 3.36 -13.62
CA PRO A 427 -11.70 3.65 -12.67
C PRO A 427 -13.08 3.20 -13.20
N PHE A 428 -14.14 3.39 -12.38
CA PHE A 428 -15.50 3.29 -12.91
C PHE A 428 -15.68 4.21 -14.13
N HIS A 429 -16.13 3.66 -15.24
CA HIS A 429 -16.25 4.40 -16.52
C HIS A 429 -17.27 5.53 -16.47
N SER A 430 -18.19 5.52 -15.52
CA SER A 430 -19.27 6.48 -15.36
C SER A 430 -19.05 7.46 -14.21
N VAL A 431 -17.89 7.45 -13.54
CA VAL A 431 -17.59 8.31 -12.39
C VAL A 431 -16.35 9.13 -12.69
N TYR A 432 -16.55 10.42 -12.90
CA TYR A 432 -15.50 11.41 -13.16
C TYR A 432 -15.50 12.56 -12.14
N SER A 433 -16.51 12.61 -11.27
CA SER A 433 -16.67 13.64 -10.25
C SER A 433 -17.43 13.12 -9.03
N VAL A 434 -17.49 13.93 -7.95
CA VAL A 434 -18.29 13.62 -6.76
C VAL A 434 -19.78 13.54 -7.09
N GLU A 435 -20.26 14.32 -8.06
CA GLU A 435 -21.67 14.29 -8.52
C GLU A 435 -21.99 12.97 -9.23
N ASP A 436 -21.07 12.44 -10.03
CA ASP A 436 -21.23 11.13 -10.65
C ASP A 436 -21.19 10.03 -9.60
N HIS A 437 -20.29 10.13 -8.64
CA HIS A 437 -20.26 9.25 -7.47
C HIS A 437 -21.58 9.26 -6.71
N LYS A 438 -22.14 10.46 -6.47
CA LYS A 438 -23.45 10.61 -5.84
C LYS A 438 -24.56 9.89 -6.61
N LYS A 439 -24.58 9.93 -7.95
CA LYS A 439 -25.56 9.20 -8.75
C LYS A 439 -25.49 7.69 -8.50
N HIS A 440 -24.29 7.12 -8.35
CA HIS A 440 -24.13 5.71 -8.01
C HIS A 440 -24.65 5.40 -6.60
N VAL A 441 -24.35 6.25 -5.63
CA VAL A 441 -24.86 6.11 -4.27
C VAL A 441 -26.40 6.21 -4.25
N ASP A 442 -26.97 7.19 -4.95
CA ASP A 442 -28.41 7.39 -5.04
C ASP A 442 -29.11 6.20 -5.73
N TRP A 443 -28.49 5.65 -6.79
CA TRP A 443 -28.98 4.44 -7.43
C TRP A 443 -29.06 3.24 -6.47
N LEU A 444 -28.01 2.98 -5.71
CA LEU A 444 -27.99 1.91 -4.71
C LEU A 444 -29.03 2.15 -3.61
N LYS A 445 -29.16 3.41 -3.16
CA LYS A 445 -30.15 3.83 -2.16
C LYS A 445 -31.60 3.66 -2.65
N GLN A 446 -31.85 3.83 -3.94
CA GLN A 446 -33.16 3.58 -4.55
C GLN A 446 -33.44 2.10 -4.73
N THR A 447 -32.41 1.33 -5.12
CA THR A 447 -32.53 -0.13 -5.32
C THR A 447 -32.78 -0.86 -4.00
N ASN A 448 -32.11 -0.45 -2.93
CA ASN A 448 -32.33 -0.97 -1.57
C ASN A 448 -32.43 0.18 -0.56
N PRO A 449 -33.65 0.60 -0.20
CA PRO A 449 -33.89 1.67 0.78
C PRO A 449 -33.40 1.35 2.20
N GLU A 450 -33.24 0.10 2.56
CA GLU A 450 -32.79 -0.35 3.88
C GLU A 450 -31.26 -0.45 4.01
N ALA A 451 -30.53 -0.57 2.87
CA ALA A 451 -29.11 -0.81 2.89
C ALA A 451 -28.28 0.40 3.35
N ILE A 452 -27.26 0.14 4.11
CA ILE A 452 -26.18 1.08 4.44
C ILE A 452 -25.20 1.13 3.25
N ILE A 453 -24.77 2.31 2.86
CA ILE A 453 -23.81 2.47 1.74
C ILE A 453 -22.40 2.67 2.29
N SER A 454 -21.51 1.75 1.91
CA SER A 454 -20.07 1.82 2.15
C SER A 454 -19.34 2.22 0.88
N VAL A 455 -18.27 2.98 1.02
CA VAL A 455 -17.36 3.35 -0.08
C VAL A 455 -15.96 2.93 0.29
N LYS A 456 -15.42 1.97 -0.47
CA LYS A 456 -14.05 1.47 -0.31
C LYS A 456 -13.10 2.18 -1.25
N VAL A 457 -12.08 2.80 -0.68
CA VAL A 457 -11.00 3.51 -1.39
C VAL A 457 -9.63 3.00 -0.95
N SER A 458 -8.61 3.16 -1.80
CA SER A 458 -7.22 3.07 -1.37
C SER A 458 -6.83 4.37 -0.65
N THR A 459 -5.57 4.49 -0.29
CA THR A 459 -5.01 5.61 0.47
C THR A 459 -4.03 6.44 -0.37
N PRO A 460 -4.50 7.21 -1.39
CA PRO A 460 -3.69 8.17 -2.11
C PRO A 460 -3.34 9.38 -1.22
N THR A 461 -2.52 10.29 -1.74
CA THR A 461 -2.08 11.52 -1.06
C THR A 461 -3.25 12.39 -0.58
N ASP A 462 -4.33 12.44 -1.37
CA ASP A 462 -5.54 13.23 -1.18
C ASP A 462 -6.73 12.39 -0.65
N VAL A 463 -6.46 11.32 0.07
CA VAL A 463 -7.47 10.41 0.61
C VAL A 463 -8.48 11.10 1.53
N ASP A 464 -8.08 12.14 2.23
CA ASP A 464 -8.93 13.00 3.05
C ASP A 464 -10.01 13.71 2.21
N MET A 465 -9.64 14.30 1.07
CA MET A 465 -10.60 14.92 0.14
C MET A 465 -11.54 13.88 -0.48
N VAL A 466 -11.03 12.68 -0.81
CA VAL A 466 -11.84 11.57 -1.30
C VAL A 466 -12.86 11.11 -0.26
N ALA A 467 -12.47 11.08 1.01
CA ALA A 467 -13.37 10.73 2.12
C ALA A 467 -14.50 11.75 2.28
N VAL A 468 -14.19 13.04 2.29
CA VAL A 468 -15.17 14.13 2.35
C VAL A 468 -16.11 14.10 1.14
N GLY A 469 -15.57 13.91 -0.07
CA GLY A 469 -16.38 13.74 -1.28
C GLY A 469 -17.35 12.57 -1.20
N SER A 470 -16.89 11.44 -0.63
CA SER A 470 -17.74 10.26 -0.42
C SER A 470 -18.85 10.51 0.61
N TYR A 471 -18.56 11.27 1.67
CA TYR A 471 -19.59 11.71 2.61
C TYR A 471 -20.65 12.55 1.91
N TYR A 472 -20.28 13.59 1.14
CA TYR A 472 -21.24 14.44 0.43
C TYR A 472 -22.00 13.70 -0.69
N ALA A 473 -21.41 12.65 -1.26
CA ALA A 473 -22.12 11.75 -2.15
C ALA A 473 -23.19 10.91 -1.44
N GLY A 474 -23.15 10.81 -0.11
CA GLY A 474 -24.16 10.14 0.69
C GLY A 474 -23.73 8.80 1.30
N ALA A 475 -22.45 8.49 1.34
CA ALA A 475 -21.93 7.30 2.02
C ALA A 475 -22.15 7.36 3.54
N HIS A 476 -22.39 6.21 4.16
CA HIS A 476 -22.48 6.03 5.61
C HIS A 476 -21.17 5.55 6.20
N ILE A 477 -20.51 4.65 5.46
CA ILE A 477 -19.21 4.06 5.82
C ILE A 477 -18.18 4.51 4.80
N ILE A 478 -17.04 5.00 5.28
CA ILE A 478 -15.83 5.22 4.48
C ILE A 478 -14.83 4.15 4.89
N HIS A 479 -14.49 3.28 3.92
CA HIS A 479 -13.55 2.19 4.09
C HIS A 479 -12.20 2.55 3.47
N LEU A 480 -11.22 2.88 4.32
CA LEU A 480 -9.83 3.11 3.93
C LEU A 480 -9.09 1.77 3.86
N ASP A 481 -8.54 1.45 2.70
CA ASP A 481 -7.75 0.22 2.50
C ASP A 481 -6.28 0.59 2.22
N GLY A 482 -5.44 0.43 3.23
CA GLY A 482 -4.03 0.86 3.21
C GLY A 482 -3.11 -0.07 2.41
N ALA A 483 -1.87 0.39 2.22
CA ALA A 483 -0.85 -0.27 1.38
C ALA A 483 -0.56 -1.72 1.77
N TYR A 484 -0.67 -2.07 3.05
CA TYR A 484 -0.28 -3.38 3.56
C TYR A 484 -1.35 -4.47 3.42
N GLY A 485 -2.37 -4.24 2.61
CA GLY A 485 -3.40 -5.23 2.31
C GLY A 485 -2.82 -6.52 1.73
N GLY A 486 -3.28 -7.68 2.22
CA GLY A 486 -2.87 -8.98 1.70
C GLY A 486 -3.55 -9.31 0.38
N THR A 487 -2.78 -9.59 -0.66
CA THR A 487 -3.29 -10.15 -1.92
C THR A 487 -2.18 -10.91 -2.64
N GLY A 488 -2.51 -12.07 -3.22
CA GLY A 488 -1.61 -12.80 -4.12
C GLY A 488 -1.58 -12.25 -5.55
N ALA A 489 -2.56 -11.39 -5.87
CA ALA A 489 -2.84 -10.95 -7.25
C ALA A 489 -2.29 -9.57 -7.60
N ALA A 490 -1.48 -8.95 -6.74
CA ALA A 490 -0.92 -7.62 -7.00
C ALA A 490 0.59 -7.70 -7.28
N PRO A 491 1.09 -6.92 -8.26
CA PRO A 491 2.52 -6.74 -8.47
C PRO A 491 3.21 -6.16 -7.23
N GLU A 492 4.42 -6.62 -6.93
CA GLU A 492 5.17 -6.15 -5.75
C GLU A 492 5.42 -4.65 -5.78
N ILE A 493 5.72 -4.10 -6.95
CA ILE A 493 5.95 -2.66 -7.13
C ILE A 493 4.70 -1.84 -6.75
N ALA A 494 3.51 -2.31 -7.08
CA ALA A 494 2.25 -1.64 -6.72
C ALA A 494 2.01 -1.70 -5.20
N LYS A 495 2.24 -2.86 -4.56
CA LYS A 495 2.07 -3.03 -3.11
C LYS A 495 2.94 -2.09 -2.28
N LYS A 496 4.15 -1.78 -2.74
CA LYS A 496 5.16 -1.07 -1.96
C LYS A 496 5.22 0.43 -2.22
N ASN A 497 4.68 0.90 -3.35
CA ASN A 497 5.02 2.23 -3.84
C ASN A 497 3.84 3.14 -4.18
N ILE A 498 2.57 2.72 -4.04
CA ILE A 498 1.45 3.51 -4.57
C ILE A 498 0.51 4.01 -3.48
N ALA A 499 0.05 3.15 -2.58
CA ALA A 499 -0.84 3.55 -1.50
C ALA A 499 -0.08 3.97 -0.24
N MET A 500 -0.65 4.86 0.54
CA MET A 500 -0.16 5.26 1.87
C MET A 500 -0.43 4.13 2.87
N PRO A 501 0.48 3.86 3.80
CA PRO A 501 0.21 2.98 4.94
C PRO A 501 -0.98 3.46 5.76
N ILE A 502 -1.75 2.50 6.29
CA ILE A 502 -3.04 2.81 6.94
C ILE A 502 -2.88 3.64 8.21
N GLU A 503 -1.78 3.49 8.94
CA GLU A 503 -1.48 4.23 10.16
C GLU A 503 -1.30 5.74 9.91
N TYR A 504 -0.90 6.15 8.71
CA TYR A 504 -0.83 7.55 8.31
C TYR A 504 -2.17 8.06 7.75
N ALA A 505 -2.86 7.21 6.99
CA ALA A 505 -4.10 7.59 6.32
C ALA A 505 -5.26 7.83 7.31
N VAL A 506 -5.39 7.00 8.34
CA VAL A 506 -6.48 7.10 9.32
C VAL A 506 -6.49 8.45 10.03
N PRO A 507 -5.41 8.92 10.69
CA PRO A 507 -5.44 10.21 11.38
C PRO A 507 -5.55 11.40 10.43
N LYS A 508 -5.03 11.29 9.19
CA LYS A 508 -5.18 12.31 8.16
C LYS A 508 -6.67 12.52 7.83
N VAL A 509 -7.39 11.44 7.53
CA VAL A 509 -8.82 11.48 7.22
C VAL A 509 -9.65 11.87 8.44
N HIS A 510 -9.36 11.28 9.61
CA HIS A 510 -10.08 11.58 10.85
C HIS A 510 -10.07 13.09 11.16
N ASN A 511 -8.88 13.70 11.16
CA ASN A 511 -8.75 15.12 11.49
C ASN A 511 -9.42 16.00 10.45
N PHE A 512 -9.31 15.68 9.17
CA PHE A 512 -9.98 16.45 8.13
C PHE A 512 -11.51 16.37 8.24
N LEU A 513 -12.08 15.20 8.57
CA LEU A 513 -13.51 15.07 8.86
C LEU A 513 -13.94 15.86 10.12
N VAL A 514 -13.05 15.99 11.11
CA VAL A 514 -13.28 16.84 12.30
C VAL A 514 -13.27 18.33 11.91
N GLU A 515 -12.30 18.76 11.12
CA GLU A 515 -12.18 20.13 10.61
C GLU A 515 -13.41 20.53 9.78
N GLU A 516 -13.93 19.60 8.96
CA GLU A 516 -15.17 19.78 8.19
C GLU A 516 -16.46 19.71 9.04
N GLY A 517 -16.36 19.32 10.32
CA GLY A 517 -17.50 19.22 11.23
C GLY A 517 -18.44 18.04 10.97
N ILE A 518 -17.99 17.03 10.21
CA ILE A 518 -18.82 15.88 9.79
C ILE A 518 -18.35 14.54 10.37
N ARG A 519 -17.31 14.53 11.22
CA ARG A 519 -16.71 13.30 11.74
C ARG A 519 -17.70 12.39 12.47
N ASP A 520 -18.67 12.94 13.15
CA ASP A 520 -19.65 12.18 13.93
C ASP A 520 -20.84 11.68 13.09
N GLU A 521 -20.92 12.06 11.83
CA GLU A 521 -21.95 11.63 10.89
C GLU A 521 -21.51 10.46 9.99
N VAL A 522 -20.27 10.01 10.10
CA VAL A 522 -19.70 8.94 9.25
C VAL A 522 -18.99 7.88 10.08
N THR A 523 -19.09 6.63 9.64
CA THR A 523 -18.32 5.53 10.20
C THR A 523 -17.06 5.32 9.36
N LEU A 524 -15.89 5.52 9.96
CA LEU A 524 -14.58 5.39 9.32
C LEU A 524 -13.98 4.02 9.65
N MET A 525 -13.81 3.18 8.64
CA MET A 525 -13.26 1.83 8.79
C MET A 525 -11.86 1.73 8.19
N ALA A 526 -10.95 1.06 8.89
CA ALA A 526 -9.58 0.85 8.47
C ALA A 526 -9.32 -0.59 8.06
N SER A 527 -8.61 -0.81 6.95
CA SER A 527 -8.07 -2.11 6.54
C SER A 527 -6.68 -1.97 5.91
N GLY A 528 -6.03 -3.10 5.64
CA GLY A 528 -4.70 -3.10 5.02
C GLY A 528 -3.56 -3.08 6.03
N GLY A 529 -3.34 -4.21 6.71
CA GLY A 529 -2.22 -4.39 7.62
C GLY A 529 -2.59 -4.61 9.09
N LEU A 530 -3.88 -4.77 9.42
CA LEU A 530 -4.32 -5.10 10.77
C LEU A 530 -4.19 -6.62 11.02
N ARG A 531 -3.43 -7.01 12.02
CA ARG A 531 -3.02 -8.39 12.27
C ARG A 531 -3.40 -8.88 13.68
N THR A 532 -3.55 -7.94 14.63
CA THR A 532 -3.77 -8.21 16.04
C THR A 532 -4.87 -7.32 16.62
N ALA A 533 -5.36 -7.66 17.80
CA ALA A 533 -6.27 -6.81 18.58
C ALA A 533 -5.65 -5.42 18.87
N TYR A 534 -4.33 -5.38 19.08
CA TYR A 534 -3.60 -4.14 19.31
C TYR A 534 -3.56 -3.27 18.07
N ASP A 535 -3.34 -3.85 16.88
CA ASP A 535 -3.42 -3.09 15.63
C ASP A 535 -4.81 -2.45 15.47
N VAL A 536 -5.89 -3.19 15.81
CA VAL A 536 -7.26 -2.68 15.80
C VAL A 536 -7.43 -1.53 16.79
N ALA A 537 -7.00 -1.71 18.02
CA ALA A 537 -7.09 -0.68 19.07
C ALA A 537 -6.27 0.57 18.70
N LYS A 538 -5.05 0.41 18.16
CA LYS A 538 -4.21 1.51 17.66
C LYS A 538 -4.86 2.25 16.50
N ALA A 539 -5.46 1.54 15.54
CA ALA A 539 -6.21 2.17 14.44
C ALA A 539 -7.39 3.00 14.95
N ILE A 540 -8.10 2.51 15.98
CA ILE A 540 -9.20 3.25 16.61
C ILE A 540 -8.65 4.47 17.37
N ALA A 541 -7.57 4.32 18.12
CA ALA A 541 -6.92 5.44 18.79
C ALA A 541 -6.44 6.52 17.81
N LEU A 542 -5.99 6.14 16.60
CA LEU A 542 -5.65 7.07 15.53
C LEU A 542 -6.86 7.73 14.86
N GLY A 543 -8.09 7.25 15.13
CA GLY A 543 -9.31 7.92 14.69
C GLY A 543 -10.26 7.07 13.82
N ALA A 544 -9.98 5.79 13.55
CA ALA A 544 -10.97 4.90 12.97
C ALA A 544 -12.11 4.61 13.96
N ASP A 545 -13.28 4.21 13.46
CA ASP A 545 -14.34 3.66 14.31
C ASP A 545 -14.18 2.14 14.50
N GLY A 546 -13.55 1.47 13.55
CA GLY A 546 -13.31 0.04 13.57
C GLY A 546 -12.40 -0.45 12.46
N ALA A 547 -12.29 -1.76 12.34
CA ALA A 547 -11.38 -2.44 11.44
C ALA A 547 -12.09 -3.39 10.47
N ILE A 548 -11.41 -3.69 9.35
CA ILE A 548 -11.87 -4.69 8.40
C ILE A 548 -10.75 -5.71 8.20
N LEU A 549 -11.04 -6.97 8.49
CA LEU A 549 -10.05 -8.02 8.68
C LEU A 549 -10.03 -8.98 7.49
N GLY A 550 -8.85 -9.16 6.89
CA GLY A 550 -8.66 -10.09 5.78
C GLY A 550 -7.68 -11.22 6.13
N THR A 551 -6.40 -10.93 6.06
CA THR A 551 -5.34 -11.93 6.24
C THR A 551 -5.40 -12.62 7.61
N ALA A 552 -5.77 -11.90 8.67
CA ALA A 552 -5.88 -12.48 10.01
C ALA A 552 -6.88 -13.64 10.06
N GLU A 553 -8.07 -13.51 9.43
CA GLU A 553 -9.03 -14.61 9.32
C GLU A 553 -8.44 -15.82 8.58
N LEU A 554 -7.69 -15.58 7.49
CA LEU A 554 -7.06 -16.66 6.75
C LEU A 554 -5.95 -17.36 7.56
N VAL A 555 -5.19 -16.60 8.33
CA VAL A 555 -4.17 -17.17 9.25
C VAL A 555 -4.83 -17.99 10.33
N ALA A 556 -5.93 -17.53 10.90
CA ALA A 556 -6.71 -18.29 11.89
C ALA A 556 -7.13 -19.67 11.37
N ILE A 557 -7.49 -19.78 10.10
CA ILE A 557 -7.90 -21.04 9.47
C ILE A 557 -6.73 -21.85 8.88
N GLY A 558 -5.48 -21.40 9.01
CA GLY A 558 -4.29 -22.16 8.65
C GLY A 558 -3.44 -21.62 7.52
N CYS A 559 -3.68 -20.38 7.04
CA CYS A 559 -2.75 -19.74 6.09
C CYS A 559 -1.41 -19.44 6.77
N ILE A 560 -0.31 -19.84 6.14
CA ILE A 560 1.06 -19.59 6.61
C ILE A 560 1.84 -18.62 5.73
N ARG A 561 1.15 -17.85 4.89
CA ARG A 561 1.71 -16.75 4.10
C ARG A 561 2.81 -17.11 3.10
N VAL A 562 2.79 -18.30 2.52
CA VAL A 562 3.76 -18.74 1.50
C VAL A 562 3.62 -18.04 0.13
N ALA A 563 2.67 -17.14 -0.03
CA ALA A 563 2.44 -16.35 -1.25
C ALA A 563 2.27 -17.18 -2.56
N GLN A 564 1.69 -18.37 -2.46
CA GLN A 564 1.42 -19.27 -3.61
C GLN A 564 -0.04 -19.21 -4.09
N CYS A 565 -0.80 -18.18 -3.71
CA CYS A 565 -2.24 -18.08 -3.97
C CYS A 565 -2.63 -18.11 -5.45
N GLU A 566 -1.76 -17.64 -6.34
CA GLU A 566 -1.98 -17.50 -7.79
C GLU A 566 -1.05 -18.39 -8.63
N LYS A 567 -0.16 -19.19 -8.00
CA LYS A 567 0.85 -19.97 -8.71
C LYS A 567 0.46 -21.44 -8.83
N GLY A 568 0.77 -22.06 -9.98
CA GLY A 568 0.56 -23.48 -10.21
C GLY A 568 -0.88 -23.92 -10.02
N LEU A 569 -1.12 -24.91 -9.17
CA LEU A 569 -2.44 -25.41 -8.81
C LEU A 569 -3.17 -24.55 -7.76
N GLY A 570 -2.59 -23.42 -7.37
CA GLY A 570 -3.13 -22.51 -6.35
C GLY A 570 -2.58 -22.80 -4.94
N CYS A 571 -3.37 -22.40 -3.93
CA CYS A 571 -2.98 -22.51 -2.53
C CYS A 571 -2.81 -23.97 -2.07
N PRO A 572 -1.63 -24.39 -1.56
CA PRO A 572 -1.42 -25.76 -1.11
C PRO A 572 -2.28 -26.18 0.08
N PHE A 573 -2.90 -25.20 0.77
CA PHE A 573 -3.78 -25.42 1.93
C PHE A 573 -5.27 -25.39 1.57
N GLY A 574 -5.64 -25.30 0.29
CA GLY A 574 -7.03 -25.29 -0.16
C GLY A 574 -7.80 -23.98 0.10
N ILE A 575 -7.14 -22.93 0.63
CA ILE A 575 -7.82 -21.69 1.03
C ILE A 575 -8.21 -20.84 -0.20
N THR A 576 -7.24 -20.60 -1.11
CA THR A 576 -7.43 -19.74 -2.29
C THR A 576 -7.50 -20.56 -3.57
N THR A 577 -8.36 -21.58 -3.60
CA THR A 577 -8.55 -22.46 -4.74
C THR A 577 -10.00 -22.53 -5.15
N THR A 578 -10.24 -22.78 -6.44
CA THR A 578 -11.55 -23.14 -6.99
C THR A 578 -11.63 -24.61 -7.38
N ASP A 579 -10.55 -25.36 -7.22
CA ASP A 579 -10.52 -26.81 -7.43
C ASP A 579 -11.29 -27.51 -6.29
N PRO A 580 -12.32 -28.33 -6.60
CA PRO A 580 -13.16 -28.96 -5.61
C PRO A 580 -12.41 -29.95 -4.69
N GLU A 581 -11.38 -30.63 -5.21
CA GLU A 581 -10.61 -31.59 -4.41
C GLU A 581 -9.65 -30.87 -3.45
N HIS A 582 -8.96 -29.82 -3.94
CA HIS A 582 -8.14 -29.00 -3.07
C HIS A 582 -8.96 -28.24 -2.00
N ALA A 583 -10.14 -27.75 -2.34
CA ALA A 583 -11.02 -27.07 -1.40
C ALA A 583 -11.44 -27.95 -0.21
N LYS A 584 -11.45 -29.29 -0.36
CA LYS A 584 -11.73 -30.24 0.74
C LYS A 584 -10.66 -30.25 1.84
N LEU A 585 -9.47 -29.68 1.59
CA LEU A 585 -8.45 -29.53 2.62
C LEU A 585 -8.88 -28.54 3.73
N VAL A 586 -9.86 -27.69 3.45
CA VAL A 586 -10.43 -26.75 4.43
C VAL A 586 -11.70 -27.34 5.02
N ASP A 587 -11.64 -27.71 6.30
CA ASP A 587 -12.84 -28.04 7.07
C ASP A 587 -13.60 -26.76 7.42
N ALA A 588 -14.74 -26.54 6.79
CA ALA A 588 -15.57 -25.35 7.00
C ALA A 588 -16.11 -25.24 8.43
N GLN A 589 -16.41 -26.39 9.09
CA GLN A 589 -16.95 -26.40 10.44
C GLN A 589 -15.88 -26.08 11.51
N GLU A 590 -14.67 -26.54 11.32
CA GLU A 590 -13.55 -26.15 12.16
C GLU A 590 -13.14 -24.70 11.88
N SER A 591 -13.11 -24.29 10.63
CA SER A 591 -12.66 -22.97 10.20
C SER A 591 -13.50 -21.82 10.79
N TRP A 592 -14.84 -21.91 10.78
CA TRP A 592 -15.63 -20.83 11.38
C TRP A 592 -15.42 -20.73 12.89
N ARG A 593 -15.27 -21.87 13.61
CA ARG A 593 -14.96 -21.84 15.04
C ARG A 593 -13.60 -21.19 15.33
N ARG A 594 -12.62 -21.46 14.50
CA ARG A 594 -11.30 -20.81 14.61
C ARG A 594 -11.37 -19.29 14.44
N ILE A 595 -12.17 -18.79 13.51
CA ILE A 595 -12.38 -17.35 13.35
C ILE A 595 -13.08 -16.78 14.59
N VAL A 596 -14.15 -17.42 15.07
CA VAL A 596 -14.87 -17.01 16.29
C VAL A 596 -13.94 -16.99 17.50
N ASN A 597 -13.13 -18.04 17.68
CA ASN A 597 -12.17 -18.13 18.77
C ASN A 597 -11.14 -16.99 18.71
N MET A 598 -10.57 -16.70 17.55
CA MET A 598 -9.65 -15.58 17.37
C MET A 598 -10.31 -14.25 17.73
N TYR A 599 -11.52 -14.00 17.26
CA TYR A 599 -12.28 -12.80 17.58
C TYR A 599 -12.60 -12.70 19.08
N THR A 600 -12.94 -13.81 19.72
CA THR A 600 -13.18 -13.87 21.17
C THR A 600 -11.89 -13.47 21.92
N GLY A 601 -10.75 -14.07 21.57
CA GLY A 601 -9.47 -13.71 22.18
C GLY A 601 -9.12 -12.22 22.00
N TRP A 602 -9.42 -11.65 20.83
CA TRP A 602 -9.21 -10.22 20.57
C TRP A 602 -10.12 -9.33 21.43
N LEU A 603 -11.38 -9.73 21.66
CA LEU A 603 -12.28 -8.97 22.54
C LEU A 603 -11.74 -8.93 23.98
N TRP A 604 -11.18 -10.03 24.50
CA TRP A 604 -10.54 -10.06 25.80
C TRP A 604 -9.36 -9.09 25.89
N GLN A 605 -8.53 -9.01 24.85
CA GLN A 605 -7.38 -8.11 24.80
C GLN A 605 -7.81 -6.66 24.71
N ILE A 606 -8.78 -6.32 23.85
CA ILE A 606 -9.30 -4.94 23.74
C ILE A 606 -9.95 -4.52 25.06
N ALA A 607 -10.72 -5.40 25.71
CA ALA A 607 -11.28 -5.12 27.03
C ALA A 607 -10.18 -4.79 28.05
N GLY A 608 -9.07 -5.54 28.05
CA GLY A 608 -7.93 -5.25 28.90
C GLY A 608 -7.26 -3.89 28.61
N ILE A 609 -7.18 -3.50 27.33
CA ILE A 609 -6.68 -2.16 26.96
C ILE A 609 -7.62 -1.07 27.49
N LEU A 610 -8.94 -1.22 27.30
CA LEU A 610 -9.94 -0.26 27.79
C LEU A 610 -9.91 -0.14 29.32
N GLU A 611 -9.81 -1.28 30.03
CA GLU A 611 -9.70 -1.31 31.49
C GLU A 611 -8.48 -0.53 31.99
N ARG A 612 -7.32 -0.65 31.33
CA ARG A 612 -6.09 0.09 31.68
C ARG A 612 -6.27 1.61 31.60
N TYR A 613 -7.13 2.08 30.70
CA TYR A 613 -7.44 3.49 30.56
C TYR A 613 -8.72 3.93 31.27
N GLY A 614 -9.40 3.05 32.02
CA GLY A 614 -10.64 3.33 32.71
C GLY A 614 -11.81 3.65 31.76
N MET A 615 -11.76 3.13 30.53
CA MET A 615 -12.81 3.26 29.52
C MET A 615 -13.83 2.14 29.63
N THR A 616 -15.07 2.39 29.28
CA THR A 616 -16.17 1.41 29.31
C THR A 616 -16.70 1.06 27.92
N SER A 617 -16.28 1.83 26.89
CA SER A 617 -16.68 1.61 25.50
C SER A 617 -15.49 1.79 24.56
N ILE A 618 -15.47 0.97 23.52
CA ILE A 618 -14.48 1.10 22.45
C ILE A 618 -14.54 2.47 21.74
N SER A 619 -15.69 3.11 21.74
CA SER A 619 -15.87 4.44 21.16
C SER A 619 -15.13 5.55 21.91
N GLU A 620 -14.80 5.34 23.20
CA GLU A 620 -14.00 6.29 23.99
C GLU A 620 -12.53 6.32 23.57
N LEU A 621 -12.05 5.23 22.94
CA LEU A 621 -10.69 5.16 22.41
C LEU A 621 -10.52 5.92 21.10
N ARG A 622 -11.62 6.23 20.37
CA ARG A 622 -11.57 6.86 19.06
C ARG A 622 -10.89 8.24 19.09
N GLY A 623 -9.82 8.37 18.29
CA GLY A 623 -9.08 9.64 18.16
C GLY A 623 -8.19 9.99 19.35
N ARG A 624 -7.97 9.05 20.29
CA ARG A 624 -7.09 9.21 21.43
C ARG A 624 -5.63 8.89 21.06
N SER A 625 -5.13 9.57 20.02
CA SER A 625 -3.72 9.44 19.59
C SER A 625 -2.71 9.89 20.65
N ASP A 626 -3.16 10.67 21.64
CA ASP A 626 -2.40 11.03 22.84
C ASP A 626 -2.01 9.83 23.73
N LEU A 627 -2.69 8.70 23.56
CA LEU A 627 -2.39 7.45 24.27
C LEU A 627 -1.35 6.59 23.54
N LEU A 628 -0.88 7.02 22.38
CA LEU A 628 0.11 6.30 21.57
C LEU A 628 1.45 7.03 21.57
N LEU A 629 2.52 6.23 21.59
CA LEU A 629 3.91 6.66 21.43
C LEU A 629 4.46 6.17 20.10
N SER A 630 5.33 6.98 19.46
CA SER A 630 6.17 6.53 18.36
C SER A 630 7.42 5.85 18.90
N LEU A 631 7.74 4.65 18.40
CA LEU A 631 8.96 3.91 18.70
C LEU A 631 9.98 4.17 17.59
N GLU A 632 11.14 4.76 17.96
CA GLU A 632 12.20 5.18 17.04
C GLU A 632 13.49 4.36 17.18
#